data_11d585bd06dbbc2f8ca36a3a80813e0e
#
_entry.id   11d585bd06dbbc2f8ca36a3a80813e0e
#
_cell.length_a   1.000
_cell.length_b   1.000
_cell.length_c   1.000
_cell.angle_alpha   90.00
_cell.angle_beta   90.00
_cell.angle_gamma   90.00
#
_symmetry.space_group_name_H-M   'P 1'
#
loop_
_entity.id
_entity.type
_entity.pdbx_description
1 polymer ?
#
loop_
_entity_poly.entity_id
_entity_poly.type
_entity_poly.pdbx_seq_one_letter_code
_entity_poly.pdbx_strand_id
1 'polypeptide(L)'
;MRDKKARIKTILAFGTVLIVVMVAWLLNQFDCSGDVLPNENTTINLYGEMHGYKEFYDIEFQEWKKFYDEGCRNLFIELPYFSAEFLNEWMKEDSDELIDKFFEEIKGSAGDNEYFYEFFHEIKEYCPETIFYGTDVGHLYNTTGVRYLRYLEENGLTDSEKYSLANENIQQGITYYESNDSARRESYMV
;
A
#
# COMPACT_ATOMS: atom_id res chain seq x y z
N MET A 1 11.87 58.10 3.64
CA MET A 1 12.36 56.87 2.97
C MET A 1 12.74 55.71 3.91
N ARG A 2 13.25 55.97 5.11
CA ARG A 2 13.63 54.94 6.10
C ARG A 2 12.45 54.12 6.63
N ASP A 3 11.29 54.74 6.85
CA ASP A 3 10.10 54.13 7.43
C ASP A 3 9.42 53.07 6.51
N LYS A 4 9.42 53.33 5.21
CA LYS A 4 8.83 52.43 4.21
C LYS A 4 9.60 51.08 4.08
N LYS A 5 10.93 51.10 4.17
CA LYS A 5 11.78 49.90 4.14
C LYS A 5 11.62 49.05 5.40
N ALA A 6 11.44 49.69 6.56
CA ALA A 6 11.20 48.98 7.83
C ALA A 6 9.84 48.25 7.81
N ARG A 7 8.76 48.90 7.34
CA ARG A 7 7.43 48.30 7.20
C ARG A 7 7.43 47.12 6.24
N ILE A 8 8.13 47.21 5.10
CA ILE A 8 8.24 46.10 4.15
C ILE A 8 8.96 44.91 4.77
N LYS A 9 10.06 45.11 5.50
CA LYS A 9 10.77 44.03 6.18
C LYS A 9 9.90 43.37 7.26
N THR A 10 9.11 44.13 8.00
CA THR A 10 8.17 43.59 9.00
C THR A 10 7.07 42.77 8.35
N ILE A 11 6.47 43.23 7.26
CA ILE A 11 5.43 42.48 6.52
C ILE A 11 6.01 41.17 5.94
N LEU A 12 7.21 41.22 5.37
CA LEU A 12 7.89 40.02 4.87
C LEU A 12 8.20 39.02 6.00
N ALA A 13 8.66 39.48 7.15
CA ALA A 13 8.95 38.61 8.31
C ALA A 13 7.67 37.96 8.85
N PHE A 14 6.57 38.69 8.97
CA PHE A 14 5.26 38.15 9.37
C PHE A 14 4.72 37.16 8.34
N GLY A 15 4.85 37.45 7.03
CA GLY A 15 4.45 36.55 5.96
C GLY A 15 5.22 35.21 6.00
N THR A 16 6.53 35.27 6.24
CA THR A 16 7.36 34.04 6.35
C THR A 16 7.00 33.21 7.57
N VAL A 17 6.75 33.84 8.72
CA VAL A 17 6.32 33.13 9.94
C VAL A 17 4.96 32.45 9.72
N LEU A 18 4.00 33.13 9.08
CA LEU A 18 2.68 32.58 8.78
C LEU A 18 2.76 31.37 7.84
N ILE A 19 3.61 31.43 6.82
CA ILE A 19 3.85 30.32 5.89
C ILE A 19 4.49 29.13 6.63
N VAL A 20 5.48 29.37 7.48
CA VAL A 20 6.14 28.30 8.26
C VAL A 20 5.15 27.64 9.22
N VAL A 21 4.31 28.44 9.90
CA VAL A 21 3.28 27.90 10.79
C VAL A 21 2.23 27.11 10.02
N MET A 22 1.82 27.57 8.85
CA MET A 22 0.84 26.88 8.01
C MET A 22 1.41 25.58 7.44
N VAL A 23 2.68 25.58 7.02
CA VAL A 23 3.37 24.37 6.57
C VAL A 23 3.57 23.38 7.72
N ALA A 24 3.97 23.85 8.90
CA ALA A 24 4.10 22.99 10.09
C ALA A 24 2.73 22.41 10.53
N TRP A 25 1.65 23.21 10.42
CA TRP A 25 0.30 22.73 10.68
C TRP A 25 -0.16 21.69 9.66
N LEU A 26 0.11 21.91 8.37
CA LEU A 26 -0.17 20.94 7.31
C LEU A 26 0.64 19.65 7.50
N LEU A 27 1.94 19.75 7.80
CA LEU A 27 2.78 18.56 8.06
C LEU A 27 2.29 17.78 9.29
N ASN A 28 1.78 18.47 10.32
CA ASN A 28 1.22 17.81 11.51
C ASN A 28 -0.15 17.14 11.25
N GLN A 29 -0.83 17.50 10.16
CA GLN A 29 -2.06 16.81 9.72
C GLN A 29 -1.74 15.47 9.02
N PHE A 30 -0.51 15.30 8.51
CA PHE A 30 -0.05 14.08 7.84
C PHE A 30 0.79 13.18 8.75
N ASP A 31 0.94 13.52 10.03
CA ASP A 31 1.65 12.67 10.98
C ASP A 31 0.73 11.53 11.45
N CYS A 32 0.63 10.49 10.63
CA CYS A 32 0.03 9.20 11.02
C CYS A 32 0.96 8.39 11.93
N SER A 33 2.08 8.95 12.41
CA SER A 33 3.02 8.31 13.33
C SER A 33 2.61 8.39 14.81
N GLY A 34 1.36 8.79 15.09
CA GLY A 34 0.82 8.64 16.43
C GLY A 34 0.74 7.16 16.79
N ASP A 35 1.42 6.75 17.86
CA ASP A 35 1.05 5.54 18.59
C ASP A 35 -0.44 5.64 18.92
N VAL A 36 -1.28 5.13 18.02
CA VAL A 36 -2.71 5.00 18.29
C VAL A 36 -2.83 3.87 19.30
N LEU A 37 -2.59 4.21 20.56
CA LEU A 37 -3.05 3.36 21.65
C LEU A 37 -4.57 3.21 21.44
N PRO A 38 -5.10 1.99 21.43
CA PRO A 38 -6.54 1.77 21.34
C PRO A 38 -7.20 2.63 22.42
N ASN A 39 -7.95 3.64 22.02
CA ASN A 39 -8.76 4.36 22.99
C ASN A 39 -9.93 3.46 23.40
N GLU A 40 -10.60 3.77 24.48
CA GLU A 40 -11.74 2.96 25.00
C GLU A 40 -12.89 2.81 23.98
N ASN A 41 -12.84 3.52 22.86
CA ASN A 41 -13.85 3.49 21.79
C ASN A 41 -13.35 2.80 20.50
N THR A 42 -12.18 2.15 20.52
CA THR A 42 -11.68 1.40 19.35
C THR A 42 -12.55 0.16 19.16
N THR A 43 -13.23 0.07 18.03
CA THR A 43 -14.03 -1.10 17.63
C THR A 43 -13.22 -1.92 16.64
N ILE A 44 -13.08 -3.21 16.90
CA ILE A 44 -12.52 -4.18 15.95
C ILE A 44 -13.71 -4.92 15.36
N ASN A 45 -13.90 -4.81 14.05
CA ASN A 45 -14.90 -5.56 13.31
C ASN A 45 -14.19 -6.75 12.62
N LEU A 46 -14.69 -7.95 12.84
CA LEU A 46 -14.19 -9.17 12.22
C LEU A 46 -15.22 -9.67 11.21
N TYR A 47 -14.78 -9.86 9.98
CA TYR A 47 -15.57 -10.41 8.89
C TYR A 47 -15.01 -11.77 8.50
N GLY A 48 -15.88 -12.75 8.24
CA GLY A 48 -15.47 -13.99 7.61
C GLY A 48 -15.26 -13.75 6.12
N GLU A 49 -14.27 -14.37 5.52
CA GLU A 49 -13.95 -14.26 4.11
C GLU A 49 -14.06 -15.62 3.41
N MET A 50 -14.38 -15.58 2.12
CA MET A 50 -14.31 -16.71 1.21
C MET A 50 -13.95 -16.20 -0.18
N HIS A 51 -12.79 -16.58 -0.68
CA HIS A 51 -12.32 -16.17 -2.00
C HIS A 51 -13.28 -16.56 -3.13
N GLY A 52 -13.41 -15.71 -4.14
CA GLY A 52 -14.20 -15.97 -5.34
C GLY A 52 -15.70 -15.70 -5.21
N TYR A 53 -16.14 -15.10 -4.11
CA TYR A 53 -17.53 -14.68 -3.93
C TYR A 53 -17.66 -13.16 -3.95
N LYS A 54 -18.45 -12.65 -4.86
CA LYS A 54 -18.64 -11.20 -5.07
C LYS A 54 -19.03 -10.45 -3.79
N GLU A 55 -19.91 -11.04 -3.00
CA GLU A 55 -20.47 -10.42 -1.80
C GLU A 55 -19.40 -10.05 -0.77
N PHE A 56 -18.29 -10.82 -0.69
CA PHE A 56 -17.19 -10.50 0.22
C PHE A 56 -16.39 -9.33 -0.27
N TYR A 57 -16.06 -9.27 -1.57
CA TYR A 57 -15.37 -8.13 -2.15
C TYR A 57 -16.20 -6.84 -2.09
N ASP A 58 -17.53 -6.93 -2.29
CA ASP A 58 -18.43 -5.80 -2.13
C ASP A 58 -18.41 -5.26 -0.68
N ILE A 59 -18.41 -6.14 0.33
CA ILE A 59 -18.34 -5.76 1.74
C ILE A 59 -16.97 -5.14 2.03
N GLU A 60 -15.87 -5.76 1.60
CA GLU A 60 -14.51 -5.28 1.81
C GLU A 60 -14.31 -3.88 1.20
N PHE A 61 -14.78 -3.68 -0.03
CA PHE A 61 -14.74 -2.37 -0.68
C PHE A 61 -15.56 -1.33 0.10
N GLN A 62 -16.79 -1.66 0.53
CA GLN A 62 -17.65 -0.73 1.28
C GLN A 62 -17.04 -0.36 2.64
N GLU A 63 -16.41 -1.31 3.34
CA GLU A 63 -15.72 -1.02 4.60
C GLU A 63 -14.46 -0.19 4.35
N TRP A 64 -13.65 -0.53 3.34
CA TRP A 64 -12.48 0.28 2.98
C TRP A 64 -12.89 1.71 2.63
N LYS A 65 -13.93 1.87 1.83
CA LYS A 65 -14.40 3.20 1.42
C LYS A 65 -14.82 4.07 2.61
N LYS A 66 -15.42 3.51 3.66
CA LYS A 66 -15.74 4.25 4.89
C LYS A 66 -14.47 4.77 5.56
N PHE A 67 -13.46 3.92 5.74
CA PHE A 67 -12.17 4.33 6.32
C PHE A 67 -11.46 5.37 5.44
N TYR A 68 -11.52 5.20 4.13
CA TYR A 68 -10.96 6.14 3.17
C TYR A 68 -11.62 7.52 3.27
N ASP A 69 -12.95 7.58 3.37
CA ASP A 69 -13.71 8.82 3.54
C ASP A 69 -13.41 9.50 4.89
N GLU A 70 -13.00 8.72 5.91
CA GLU A 70 -12.51 9.20 7.20
C GLU A 70 -11.03 9.64 7.19
N GLY A 71 -10.33 9.48 6.07
CA GLY A 71 -8.95 9.93 5.89
C GLY A 71 -7.89 8.83 5.90
N CYS A 72 -8.27 7.56 6.07
CA CYS A 72 -7.32 6.45 5.92
C CYS A 72 -6.85 6.32 4.48
N ARG A 73 -5.57 5.94 4.31
CA ARG A 73 -4.97 5.73 2.98
C ARG A 73 -4.24 4.41 2.87
N ASN A 74 -3.92 3.78 3.99
CA ASN A 74 -3.12 2.56 4.03
C ASN A 74 -4.04 1.35 4.12
N LEU A 75 -4.06 0.53 3.06
CA LEU A 75 -4.81 -0.71 2.99
C LEU A 75 -3.83 -1.89 3.07
N PHE A 76 -3.94 -2.67 4.12
CA PHE A 76 -3.17 -3.90 4.30
C PHE A 76 -3.94 -5.04 3.63
N ILE A 77 -3.27 -5.77 2.73
CA ILE A 77 -3.90 -6.80 1.91
C ILE A 77 -3.10 -8.10 1.96
N GLU A 78 -3.78 -9.24 1.88
CA GLU A 78 -3.16 -10.57 1.84
C GLU A 78 -2.53 -10.86 0.47
N LEU A 79 -1.49 -10.09 0.16
CA LEU A 79 -0.64 -10.25 -1.01
C LEU A 79 0.83 -10.14 -0.60
N PRO A 80 1.77 -10.73 -1.36
CA PRO A 80 3.19 -10.48 -1.18
C PRO A 80 3.54 -9.00 -1.31
N TYR A 81 4.60 -8.56 -0.63
CA TYR A 81 5.12 -7.20 -0.69
C TYR A 81 5.25 -6.68 -2.13
N PHE A 82 5.92 -7.43 -3.00
CA PHE A 82 6.17 -7.03 -4.38
C PHE A 82 4.89 -6.93 -5.24
N SER A 83 3.85 -7.70 -4.90
CA SER A 83 2.55 -7.62 -5.58
C SER A 83 1.82 -6.34 -5.19
N ALA A 84 1.80 -5.99 -3.90
CA ALA A 84 1.23 -4.73 -3.43
C ALA A 84 1.96 -3.52 -4.02
N GLU A 85 3.29 -3.59 -4.15
CA GLU A 85 4.07 -2.52 -4.78
C GLU A 85 3.73 -2.34 -6.27
N PHE A 86 3.47 -3.41 -7.03
CA PHE A 86 2.98 -3.28 -8.40
C PHE A 86 1.57 -2.67 -8.47
N LEU A 87 0.68 -2.99 -7.52
CA LEU A 87 -0.61 -2.30 -7.41
C LEU A 87 -0.41 -0.81 -7.13
N ASN A 88 0.54 -0.44 -6.26
CA ASN A 88 0.87 0.97 -5.99
C ASN A 88 1.41 1.69 -7.22
N GLU A 89 2.17 1.04 -8.08
CA GLU A 89 2.59 1.63 -9.36
C GLU A 89 1.40 1.72 -10.34
N TRP A 90 0.57 0.67 -10.46
CA TRP A 90 -0.64 0.70 -11.28
C TRP A 90 -1.63 1.80 -10.88
N MET A 91 -1.78 2.09 -9.59
CA MET A 91 -2.63 3.19 -9.11
C MET A 91 -2.25 4.55 -9.70
N LYS A 92 -1.01 4.73 -10.16
CA LYS A 92 -0.48 5.98 -10.75
C LYS A 92 -0.59 6.02 -12.27
N GLU A 93 -0.84 4.88 -12.92
CA GLU A 93 -0.87 4.75 -14.37
C GLU A 93 -2.28 4.90 -14.92
N ASP A 94 -2.39 5.40 -16.15
CA ASP A 94 -3.67 5.47 -16.88
C ASP A 94 -4.03 4.12 -17.55
N SER A 95 -3.06 3.20 -17.67
CA SER A 95 -3.25 1.90 -18.33
C SER A 95 -3.43 0.77 -17.31
N ASP A 96 -4.06 -0.32 -17.73
CA ASP A 96 -4.26 -1.52 -16.93
C ASP A 96 -3.18 -2.60 -17.17
N GLU A 97 -2.11 -2.27 -17.91
CA GLU A 97 -1.07 -3.25 -18.28
C GLU A 97 -0.45 -3.95 -17.06
N LEU A 98 -0.20 -3.19 -15.96
CA LEU A 98 0.41 -3.75 -14.75
C LEU A 98 -0.55 -4.69 -14.00
N ILE A 99 -1.83 -4.34 -13.87
CA ILE A 99 -2.81 -5.20 -13.20
C ILE A 99 -3.18 -6.40 -14.05
N ASP A 100 -3.33 -6.24 -15.37
CA ASP A 100 -3.58 -7.33 -16.29
C ASP A 100 -2.46 -8.37 -16.19
N LYS A 101 -1.21 -7.92 -16.14
CA LYS A 101 -0.06 -8.79 -15.98
C LYS A 101 -0.06 -9.51 -14.65
N PHE A 102 -0.44 -8.85 -13.56
CA PHE A 102 -0.59 -9.49 -12.27
C PHE A 102 -1.65 -10.60 -12.32
N PHE A 103 -2.81 -10.36 -12.93
CA PHE A 103 -3.88 -11.37 -13.08
C PHE A 103 -3.48 -12.53 -14.00
N GLU A 104 -2.63 -12.30 -15.03
CA GLU A 104 -2.01 -13.40 -15.79
C GLU A 104 -1.11 -14.30 -14.90
N GLU A 105 -0.36 -13.70 -13.96
CA GLU A 105 0.57 -14.42 -13.08
C GLU A 105 -0.13 -15.22 -11.99
N ILE A 106 -1.30 -14.77 -11.50
CA ILE A 106 -2.10 -15.50 -10.50
C ILE A 106 -3.11 -16.46 -11.11
N LYS A 107 -3.09 -16.65 -12.42
CA LYS A 107 -4.06 -17.49 -13.14
C LYS A 107 -4.13 -18.89 -12.57
N GLY A 108 -5.35 -19.33 -12.27
CA GLY A 108 -5.63 -20.64 -11.66
C GLY A 108 -5.48 -20.68 -10.14
N SER A 109 -5.14 -19.57 -9.48
CA SER A 109 -5.18 -19.44 -8.03
C SER A 109 -6.58 -19.03 -7.53
N ALA A 110 -6.76 -18.95 -6.21
CA ALA A 110 -7.99 -18.47 -5.60
C ALA A 110 -8.29 -16.99 -5.94
N GLY A 111 -7.25 -16.18 -6.18
CA GLY A 111 -7.38 -14.79 -6.61
C GLY A 111 -7.68 -14.60 -8.10
N ASP A 112 -7.64 -15.68 -8.91
CA ASP A 112 -7.97 -15.62 -10.34
C ASP A 112 -9.49 -15.58 -10.55
N ASN A 113 -10.11 -14.47 -10.20
CA ASN A 113 -11.54 -14.27 -10.39
C ASN A 113 -11.85 -12.82 -10.77
N GLU A 114 -12.96 -12.61 -11.47
CA GLU A 114 -13.38 -11.32 -11.97
C GLU A 114 -13.71 -10.32 -10.84
N TYR A 115 -14.21 -10.79 -9.70
CA TYR A 115 -14.60 -9.92 -8.59
C TYR A 115 -13.39 -9.32 -7.86
N PHE A 116 -12.28 -10.04 -7.79
CA PHE A 116 -11.02 -9.52 -7.26
C PHE A 116 -10.41 -8.47 -8.20
N TYR A 117 -10.54 -8.67 -9.51
CA TYR A 117 -10.15 -7.66 -10.51
C TYR A 117 -11.00 -6.40 -10.38
N GLU A 118 -12.32 -6.54 -10.32
CA GLU A 118 -13.27 -5.44 -10.13
C GLU A 118 -13.00 -4.67 -8.83
N PHE A 119 -12.72 -5.36 -7.73
CA PHE A 119 -12.39 -4.76 -6.44
C PHE A 119 -11.23 -3.76 -6.52
N PHE A 120 -10.15 -4.09 -7.20
CA PHE A 120 -9.03 -3.16 -7.39
C PHE A 120 -9.43 -1.96 -8.26
N HIS A 121 -10.23 -2.18 -9.30
CA HIS A 121 -10.73 -1.08 -10.15
C HIS A 121 -11.66 -0.14 -9.39
N GLU A 122 -12.53 -0.66 -8.52
CA GLU A 122 -13.36 0.17 -7.65
C GLU A 122 -12.50 1.00 -6.68
N ILE A 123 -11.45 0.41 -6.11
CA ILE A 123 -10.50 1.17 -5.27
C ILE A 123 -9.84 2.27 -6.07
N LYS A 124 -9.33 1.98 -7.28
CA LYS A 124 -8.68 3.00 -8.12
C LYS A 124 -9.63 4.12 -8.50
N GLU A 125 -10.89 3.82 -8.80
CA GLU A 125 -11.90 4.80 -9.20
C GLU A 125 -12.38 5.66 -8.02
N TYR A 126 -12.71 5.05 -6.88
CA TYR A 126 -13.37 5.74 -5.78
C TYR A 126 -12.45 6.09 -4.60
N CYS A 127 -11.29 5.46 -4.50
CA CYS A 127 -10.30 5.61 -3.44
C CYS A 127 -8.88 5.79 -4.01
N PRO A 128 -8.63 6.74 -4.93
CA PRO A 128 -7.41 6.79 -5.76
C PRO A 128 -6.12 7.09 -4.99
N GLU A 129 -6.20 7.55 -3.74
CA GLU A 129 -5.02 7.79 -2.89
C GLU A 129 -4.69 6.58 -2.00
N THR A 130 -5.31 5.42 -2.24
CA THR A 130 -5.01 4.19 -1.50
C THR A 130 -3.57 3.75 -1.74
N ILE A 131 -2.89 3.38 -0.65
CA ILE A 131 -1.57 2.75 -0.66
C ILE A 131 -1.72 1.33 -0.15
N PHE A 132 -1.39 0.35 -0.98
CA PHE A 132 -1.45 -1.05 -0.64
C PHE A 132 -0.19 -1.49 0.11
N TYR A 133 -0.37 -2.26 1.18
CA TYR A 133 0.69 -2.91 1.93
C TYR A 133 0.48 -4.42 1.90
N GLY A 134 1.40 -5.14 1.27
CA GLY A 134 1.37 -6.59 1.21
C GLY A 134 1.81 -7.19 2.55
N THR A 135 1.01 -8.12 3.07
CA THR A 135 1.22 -8.72 4.39
C THR A 135 1.48 -10.22 4.35
N ASP A 136 1.47 -10.79 3.14
CA ASP A 136 1.66 -12.24 2.97
C ASP A 136 3.11 -12.62 2.63
N VAL A 137 3.42 -13.90 2.81
CA VAL A 137 4.69 -14.49 2.37
C VAL A 137 4.83 -14.40 0.84
N GLY A 138 6.05 -14.41 0.34
CA GLY A 138 6.34 -14.25 -1.08
C GLY A 138 5.89 -15.42 -1.96
N HIS A 139 4.60 -15.74 -2.02
CA HIS A 139 4.10 -16.91 -2.76
C HIS A 139 4.23 -16.80 -4.29
N LEU A 140 4.38 -15.61 -4.85
CA LEU A 140 4.64 -15.35 -6.28
C LEU A 140 6.12 -14.97 -6.53
N TYR A 141 7.06 -15.49 -5.71
CA TYR A 141 8.47 -15.12 -5.74
C TYR A 141 9.14 -15.34 -7.09
N ASN A 142 8.78 -16.41 -7.81
CA ASN A 142 9.37 -16.80 -9.10
C ASN A 142 8.69 -16.16 -10.32
N THR A 143 7.64 -15.40 -10.16
CA THR A 143 6.92 -14.66 -11.20
C THR A 143 6.91 -13.16 -10.89
N THR A 144 5.93 -12.69 -10.17
CA THR A 144 5.77 -11.27 -9.80
C THR A 144 6.99 -10.74 -9.04
N GLY A 145 7.57 -11.52 -8.11
CA GLY A 145 8.75 -11.12 -7.36
C GLY A 145 9.97 -10.84 -8.25
N VAL A 146 10.30 -11.78 -9.15
CA VAL A 146 11.41 -11.62 -10.10
C VAL A 146 11.15 -10.44 -11.05
N ARG A 147 9.89 -10.27 -11.50
CA ARG A 147 9.52 -9.14 -12.36
C ARG A 147 9.67 -7.80 -11.64
N TYR A 148 9.30 -7.74 -10.36
CA TYR A 148 9.43 -6.52 -9.58
C TYR A 148 10.89 -6.16 -9.34
N LEU A 149 11.77 -7.11 -9.00
CA LEU A 149 13.21 -6.85 -8.90
C LEU A 149 13.78 -6.30 -10.21
N ARG A 150 13.42 -6.90 -11.33
CA ARG A 150 13.86 -6.41 -12.66
C ARG A 150 13.37 -4.98 -12.91
N TYR A 151 12.12 -4.69 -12.60
CA TYR A 151 11.59 -3.32 -12.67
C TYR A 151 12.43 -2.33 -11.86
N LEU A 152 12.81 -2.69 -10.62
CA LEU A 152 13.65 -1.85 -9.78
C LEU A 152 15.07 -1.70 -10.35
N GLU A 153 15.66 -2.75 -10.91
CA GLU A 153 16.97 -2.73 -11.57
C GLU A 153 16.98 -1.80 -12.80
N GLU A 154 15.97 -1.93 -13.66
CA GLU A 154 15.80 -1.10 -14.86
C GLU A 154 15.59 0.38 -14.53
N ASN A 155 15.05 0.69 -13.36
CA ASN A 155 14.88 2.06 -12.85
C ASN A 155 16.03 2.55 -11.95
N GLY A 156 17.13 1.79 -11.80
CA GLY A 156 18.29 2.18 -11.02
C GLY A 156 18.06 2.21 -9.51
N LEU A 157 17.13 1.39 -9.01
CA LEU A 157 16.69 1.36 -7.60
C LEU A 157 17.26 0.16 -6.81
N THR A 158 18.37 -0.41 -7.25
CA THR A 158 19.02 -1.56 -6.60
C THR A 158 19.52 -1.30 -5.17
N ASP A 159 19.82 -0.06 -4.84
CA ASP A 159 20.26 0.36 -3.50
C ASP A 159 19.08 0.88 -2.64
N SER A 160 17.83 0.72 -3.09
CA SER A 160 16.66 1.20 -2.39
C SER A 160 16.18 0.21 -1.31
N GLU A 161 15.46 0.73 -0.32
CA GLU A 161 14.76 -0.09 0.66
C GLU A 161 13.77 -1.04 0.00
N LYS A 162 13.07 -0.59 -1.04
CA LYS A 162 12.13 -1.42 -1.82
C LYS A 162 12.81 -2.66 -2.42
N TYR A 163 14.03 -2.53 -2.92
CA TYR A 163 14.79 -3.66 -3.45
C TYR A 163 15.16 -4.66 -2.35
N SER A 164 15.56 -4.16 -1.18
CA SER A 164 15.88 -5.01 -0.02
C SER A 164 14.66 -5.77 0.48
N LEU A 165 13.52 -5.08 0.65
CA LEU A 165 12.26 -5.69 1.10
C LEU A 165 11.71 -6.70 0.10
N ALA A 166 11.80 -6.43 -1.20
CA ALA A 166 11.40 -7.36 -2.25
C ALA A 166 12.24 -8.64 -2.21
N ASN A 167 13.57 -8.52 -2.09
CA ASN A 167 14.46 -9.67 -1.93
C ASN A 167 14.15 -10.47 -0.67
N GLU A 168 13.92 -9.81 0.46
CA GLU A 168 13.57 -10.49 1.72
C GLU A 168 12.28 -11.29 1.56
N ASN A 169 11.24 -10.69 1.00
CA ASN A 169 9.95 -11.37 0.78
C ASN A 169 10.08 -12.54 -0.21
N ILE A 170 10.91 -12.41 -1.26
CA ILE A 170 11.25 -13.52 -2.17
C ILE A 170 11.93 -14.64 -1.41
N GLN A 171 12.92 -14.35 -0.55
CA GLN A 171 13.63 -15.37 0.23
C GLN A 171 12.70 -16.06 1.25
N GLN A 172 11.75 -15.35 1.83
CA GLN A 172 10.69 -15.91 2.66
C GLN A 172 9.85 -16.92 1.85
N GLY A 173 9.41 -16.53 0.64
CA GLY A 173 8.67 -17.39 -0.26
C GLY A 173 9.44 -18.66 -0.63
N ILE A 174 10.71 -18.55 -1.05
CA ILE A 174 11.58 -19.68 -1.35
C ILE A 174 11.69 -20.61 -0.12
N THR A 175 11.95 -20.03 1.04
CA THR A 175 12.10 -20.81 2.29
C THR A 175 10.82 -21.55 2.64
N TYR A 176 9.66 -20.90 2.47
CA TYR A 176 8.36 -21.49 2.80
C TYR A 176 7.98 -22.61 1.81
N TYR A 177 8.08 -22.36 0.49
CA TYR A 177 7.55 -23.27 -0.52
C TYR A 177 8.54 -24.35 -0.96
N GLU A 178 9.85 -24.07 -0.95
CA GLU A 178 10.88 -25.03 -1.40
C GLU A 178 11.52 -25.80 -0.24
N SER A 179 11.29 -25.38 1.01
CA SER A 179 11.78 -26.11 2.18
C SER A 179 11.05 -27.46 2.33
N ASN A 180 11.82 -28.55 2.52
CA ASN A 180 11.27 -29.85 2.90
C ASN A 180 10.94 -29.96 4.41
N ASP A 181 11.15 -28.89 5.16
CA ASP A 181 10.92 -28.84 6.60
C ASP A 181 9.44 -28.51 6.87
N SER A 182 8.63 -29.56 7.13
CA SER A 182 7.21 -29.44 7.45
C SER A 182 6.96 -28.62 8.73
N ALA A 183 7.83 -28.74 9.73
CA ALA A 183 7.70 -27.97 10.98
C ALA A 183 7.86 -26.45 10.74
N ARG A 184 8.71 -26.08 9.79
CA ARG A 184 8.93 -24.71 9.40
C ARG A 184 7.74 -24.14 8.60
N ARG A 185 7.10 -24.96 7.77
CA ARG A 185 5.85 -24.58 7.08
C ARG A 185 4.70 -24.36 8.05
N GLU A 186 4.55 -25.26 9.04
CA GLU A 186 3.51 -25.14 10.07
C GLU A 186 3.68 -23.88 10.94
N SER A 187 4.92 -23.40 11.18
CA SER A 187 5.17 -22.20 11.99
C SER A 187 4.69 -20.89 11.35
N TYR A 188 4.42 -20.88 10.05
CA TYR A 188 3.87 -19.72 9.34
C TYR A 188 2.34 -19.76 9.14
N MET A 189 1.70 -20.87 9.55
CA MET A 189 0.26 -21.08 9.39
C MET A 189 -0.54 -20.89 10.70
N VAL A 190 0.08 -20.27 11.72
CA VAL A 190 -0.56 -20.02 13.03
C VAL A 190 -0.90 -18.56 13.22
#